data_86a8785053497501c0d342942368ea7b
#
_entry.id   86a8785053497501c0d342942368ea7b
#
_cell.length_a   1.000
_cell.length_b   1.000
_cell.length_c   1.000
_cell.angle_alpha   90.00
_cell.angle_beta   90.00
_cell.angle_gamma   90.00
#
_symmetry.space_group_name_H-M   'P 1'
#
loop_
_entity.id
_entity.type
_entity.pdbx_description
1 polymer ?
#
loop_
_entity_poly.entity_id
_entity_poly.type
_entity_poly.pdbx_seq_one_letter_code
_entity_poly.pdbx_strand_id
1 'polypeptide(L)'
;RMENLVLDDKTGVSYLTDSRVTNLDDIPQGHYLALDVEDGRKMLNTKPSVCLAQFKRDKRYGGTVNEGISTVTYEPEILRHHYVDLPGSRYGSDLVPYLHVNGRPRLDADWYDAAIPCYGSLSCGGRLGLGA
;
A
#
# COMPACT_ATOMS: atom_id res chain seq x y z
N ARG A 1 -8.65 8.66 -2.49
CA ARG A 1 -8.18 8.95 -3.84
C ARG A 1 -6.86 9.70 -3.79
N MET A 2 -6.02 9.46 -4.79
CA MET A 2 -4.70 10.08 -4.84
C MET A 2 -4.74 11.62 -4.82
N GLU A 3 -5.75 12.23 -5.42
CA GLU A 3 -5.89 13.69 -5.38
C GLU A 3 -6.12 14.28 -3.99
N ASN A 4 -6.49 13.44 -3.01
CA ASN A 4 -6.65 13.86 -1.61
C ASN A 4 -5.35 13.75 -0.82
N LEU A 5 -4.35 13.10 -1.37
CA LEU A 5 -3.02 12.97 -0.75
C LEU A 5 -2.20 14.21 -1.12
N VAL A 6 -1.84 15.00 -0.13
CA VAL A 6 -1.10 16.25 -0.31
C VAL A 6 0.21 16.20 0.46
N LEU A 7 1.30 16.50 -0.22
CA LEU A 7 2.62 16.64 0.39
C LEU A 7 3.32 17.83 -0.25
N ASP A 8 3.81 18.77 0.57
CA ASP A 8 4.47 20.00 0.12
C ASP A 8 3.62 20.78 -0.89
N ASP A 9 2.31 20.93 -0.60
CA ASP A 9 1.33 21.60 -1.45
C ASP A 9 1.11 20.95 -2.83
N LYS A 10 1.65 19.74 -3.05
CA LYS A 10 1.45 18.98 -4.27
C LYS A 10 0.47 17.84 -4.02
N THR A 11 -0.56 17.76 -4.86
CA THR A 11 -1.53 16.67 -4.82
C THR A 11 -0.98 15.42 -5.48
N GLY A 12 -1.46 14.27 -5.05
CA GLY A 12 -1.06 12.98 -5.60
C GLY A 12 -1.65 12.72 -6.97
N VAL A 13 -1.00 11.84 -7.71
CA VAL A 13 -1.44 11.38 -9.03
C VAL A 13 -1.27 9.87 -9.12
N SER A 14 -2.17 9.22 -9.86
CA SER A 14 -2.08 7.78 -10.13
C SER A 14 -1.68 7.54 -11.58
N TYR A 15 -0.74 6.63 -11.78
CA TYR A 15 -0.38 6.10 -13.10
C TYR A 15 -1.06 4.76 -13.38
N LEU A 16 -1.91 4.30 -12.47
CA LEU A 16 -2.62 3.02 -12.60
C LEU A 16 -4.04 3.24 -13.10
N THR A 17 -4.52 2.25 -13.87
CA THR A 17 -5.92 2.17 -14.27
C THR A 17 -6.65 1.33 -13.22
N ASP A 18 -7.67 1.88 -12.57
CA ASP A 18 -8.35 1.25 -11.44
C ASP A 18 -8.89 -0.15 -11.76
N SER A 19 -9.41 -0.35 -12.98
CA SER A 19 -9.97 -1.63 -13.41
C SER A 19 -8.93 -2.77 -13.48
N ARG A 20 -7.63 -2.43 -13.47
CA ARG A 20 -6.54 -3.41 -13.49
C ARG A 20 -5.99 -3.72 -12.10
N VAL A 21 -6.51 -3.06 -11.07
CA VAL A 21 -6.12 -3.30 -9.69
C VAL A 21 -7.03 -4.37 -9.10
N THR A 22 -6.43 -5.42 -8.53
CA THR A 22 -7.14 -6.48 -7.81
C THR A 22 -6.53 -6.66 -6.43
N ASN A 23 -7.31 -7.20 -5.50
CA ASN A 23 -6.85 -7.48 -4.15
C ASN A 23 -6.71 -8.99 -3.94
N LEU A 24 -5.71 -9.40 -3.16
CA LEU A 24 -5.44 -10.81 -2.88
C LEU A 24 -6.42 -11.42 -1.89
N ASP A 25 -6.83 -10.62 -0.90
CA ASP A 25 -7.73 -11.07 0.18
C ASP A 25 -9.13 -10.52 -0.03
N ASP A 26 -10.12 -11.16 0.60
CA ASP A 26 -11.47 -10.62 0.64
C ASP A 26 -11.48 -9.36 1.50
N ILE A 27 -11.92 -8.26 0.89
CA ILE A 27 -11.99 -6.96 1.56
C ILE A 27 -13.44 -6.70 1.92
N PRO A 28 -13.73 -6.25 3.16
CA PRO A 28 -15.10 -5.88 3.54
C PRO A 28 -15.67 -4.86 2.56
N GLN A 29 -16.94 -5.03 2.19
CA GLN A 29 -17.62 -4.06 1.33
C GLN A 29 -18.01 -2.82 2.14
N GLY A 30 -18.03 -1.67 1.47
CA GLY A 30 -18.34 -0.40 2.12
C GLY A 30 -17.21 0.08 3.04
N HIS A 31 -17.58 0.78 4.09
CA HIS A 31 -16.61 1.29 5.05
C HIS A 31 -16.11 0.18 5.96
N TYR A 32 -14.81 0.19 6.24
CA TYR A 32 -14.22 -0.73 7.21
C TYR A 32 -13.01 -0.09 7.87
N LEU A 33 -12.57 -0.68 8.98
CA LEU A 33 -11.35 -0.30 9.66
C LEU A 33 -10.24 -1.30 9.35
N ALA A 34 -9.08 -0.81 8.95
CA ALA A 34 -7.86 -1.60 8.96
C ALA A 34 -7.26 -1.48 10.36
N LEU A 35 -7.04 -2.62 11.01
CA LEU A 35 -6.60 -2.68 12.40
C LEU A 35 -5.10 -2.96 12.46
N ASP A 36 -4.43 -2.36 13.43
CA ASP A 36 -3.00 -2.59 13.68
C ASP A 36 -2.18 -2.40 12.39
N VAL A 37 -2.27 -1.22 11.80
CA VAL A 37 -1.57 -0.90 10.56
C VAL A 37 -0.09 -0.66 10.83
N GLU A 38 0.78 -1.32 10.04
CA GLU A 38 2.21 -1.10 10.01
C GLU A 38 2.57 -0.50 8.65
N ASP A 39 3.24 0.66 8.63
CA ASP A 39 3.40 1.48 7.43
C ASP A 39 4.50 0.99 6.46
N GLY A 40 5.17 -0.09 6.79
CA GLY A 40 6.21 -0.68 5.94
C GLY A 40 7.64 -0.45 6.45
N ARG A 41 7.84 0.41 7.45
CA ARG A 41 9.20 0.70 7.93
C ARG A 41 9.93 -0.52 8.50
N LYS A 42 9.19 -1.54 8.94
CA LYS A 42 9.75 -2.80 9.43
C LYS A 42 10.19 -3.74 8.32
N MET A 43 9.82 -3.45 7.08
CA MET A 43 10.02 -4.34 5.93
C MET A 43 10.84 -3.68 4.83
N LEU A 44 11.70 -2.73 5.18
CA LEU A 44 12.53 -2.02 4.20
C LEU A 44 13.48 -2.99 3.51
N ASN A 45 13.70 -2.74 2.21
CA ASN A 45 14.59 -3.53 1.36
C ASN A 45 14.22 -5.02 1.34
N THR A 46 12.93 -5.32 1.45
CA THR A 46 12.44 -6.70 1.43
C THR A 46 11.44 -6.82 0.27
N LYS A 47 11.60 -7.86 -0.54
CA LYS A 47 10.70 -8.13 -1.68
C LYS A 47 9.26 -8.25 -1.18
N PRO A 48 8.27 -7.69 -1.88
CA PRO A 48 6.87 -7.86 -1.51
C PRO A 48 6.45 -9.33 -1.35
N SER A 49 6.96 -10.23 -2.18
CA SER A 49 6.70 -11.66 -2.07
C SER A 49 7.19 -12.25 -0.76
N VAL A 50 8.36 -11.83 -0.28
CA VAL A 50 8.92 -12.25 1.01
C VAL A 50 8.12 -11.65 2.16
N CYS A 51 7.71 -10.40 2.04
CA CYS A 51 6.85 -9.74 3.03
C CYS A 51 5.53 -10.48 3.19
N LEU A 52 4.87 -10.86 2.10
CA LEU A 52 3.61 -11.60 2.17
C LEU A 52 3.77 -12.95 2.89
N ALA A 53 4.86 -13.66 2.64
CA ALA A 53 5.14 -14.91 3.34
C ALA A 53 5.33 -14.67 4.85
N GLN A 54 6.03 -13.59 5.22
CA GLN A 54 6.22 -13.23 6.63
C GLN A 54 4.89 -12.83 7.28
N PHE A 55 4.08 -12.00 6.59
CA PHE A 55 2.76 -11.60 7.09
C PHE A 55 1.88 -12.80 7.36
N LYS A 56 1.87 -13.78 6.46
CA LYS A 56 1.10 -15.01 6.66
C LYS A 56 1.52 -15.74 7.93
N ARG A 57 2.82 -15.84 8.18
CA ARG A 57 3.34 -16.44 9.43
C ARG A 57 2.91 -15.66 10.66
N ASP A 58 2.87 -14.34 10.57
CA ASP A 58 2.53 -13.42 11.66
C ASP A 58 1.03 -13.16 11.77
N LYS A 59 0.22 -13.84 10.96
CA LYS A 59 -1.25 -13.64 10.87
C LYS A 59 -1.60 -12.19 10.55
N ARG A 60 -0.84 -11.58 9.66
CA ARG A 60 -1.09 -10.25 9.14
C ARG A 60 -1.48 -10.32 7.66
N TYR A 61 -1.98 -9.20 7.15
CA TYR A 61 -2.45 -9.08 5.77
C TYR A 61 -1.69 -7.97 5.07
N GLY A 62 -1.28 -8.21 3.83
CA GLY A 62 -0.65 -7.17 3.02
C GLY A 62 -1.61 -6.02 2.76
N GLY A 63 -1.10 -4.79 2.81
CA GLY A 63 -1.91 -3.60 2.56
C GLY A 63 -2.34 -3.49 1.11
N THR A 64 -3.58 -3.02 0.91
CA THR A 64 -4.15 -2.77 -0.42
C THR A 64 -3.88 -1.34 -0.87
N VAL A 65 -4.17 -1.06 -2.15
CA VAL A 65 -4.07 0.30 -2.70
C VAL A 65 -4.90 1.29 -1.88
N ASN A 66 -6.16 0.97 -1.60
CA ASN A 66 -7.02 1.89 -0.86
C ASN A 66 -6.54 2.10 0.58
N GLU A 67 -6.07 1.04 1.22
CA GLU A 67 -5.49 1.15 2.57
C GLU A 67 -4.23 2.00 2.57
N GLY A 68 -3.38 1.84 1.58
CA GLY A 68 -2.16 2.63 1.45
C GLY A 68 -2.44 4.11 1.21
N ILE A 69 -3.34 4.41 0.27
CA ILE A 69 -3.73 5.80 0.00
C ILE A 69 -4.33 6.44 1.25
N SER A 70 -5.20 5.72 1.95
CA SER A 70 -5.83 6.22 3.17
C SER A 70 -4.80 6.50 4.27
N THR A 71 -3.89 5.55 4.50
CA THR A 71 -2.83 5.67 5.52
C THR A 71 -1.95 6.88 5.24
N VAL A 72 -1.47 7.02 4.01
CA VAL A 72 -0.54 8.10 3.63
C VAL A 72 -1.27 9.44 3.48
N THR A 73 -2.56 9.43 3.11
CA THR A 73 -3.36 10.67 3.12
C THR A 73 -3.48 11.23 4.54
N TYR A 74 -3.65 10.34 5.51
CA TYR A 74 -3.72 10.73 6.93
C TYR A 74 -2.34 11.15 7.47
N GLU A 75 -1.26 10.46 7.07
CA GLU A 75 0.11 10.76 7.50
C GLU A 75 1.04 10.91 6.29
N PRO A 76 0.98 12.02 5.54
CA PRO A 76 1.80 12.19 4.33
C PRO A 76 3.31 12.15 4.61
N GLU A 77 3.71 12.48 5.83
CA GLU A 77 5.12 12.45 6.24
C GLU A 77 5.77 11.07 6.10
N ILE A 78 4.98 9.99 6.07
CA ILE A 78 5.49 8.64 5.84
C ILE A 78 6.36 8.62 4.58
N LEU A 79 5.93 9.29 3.51
CA LEU A 79 6.64 9.31 2.22
C LEU A 79 7.97 10.07 2.27
N ARG A 80 8.22 10.86 3.31
CA ARG A 80 9.54 11.49 3.51
C ARG A 80 10.57 10.52 4.07
N HIS A 81 10.11 9.43 4.69
CA HIS A 81 10.98 8.46 5.34
C HIS A 81 11.21 7.21 4.49
N HIS A 82 10.18 6.72 3.83
CA HIS A 82 10.28 5.56 2.95
C HIS A 82 9.11 5.55 1.97
N TYR A 83 9.24 4.77 0.90
CA TYR A 83 8.16 4.51 -0.02
C TYR A 83 7.40 3.27 0.42
N VAL A 84 6.16 3.10 -0.04
CA VAL A 84 5.25 2.11 0.53
C VAL A 84 4.79 1.15 -0.56
N ASP A 85 5.21 -0.11 -0.46
CA ASP A 85 4.68 -1.19 -1.27
C ASP A 85 3.32 -1.63 -0.72
N LEU A 86 2.41 -1.98 -1.63
CA LEU A 86 1.04 -2.37 -1.31
C LEU A 86 0.80 -3.82 -1.76
N PRO A 87 1.41 -4.79 -1.05
CA PRO A 87 1.47 -6.17 -1.53
C PRO A 87 0.15 -6.93 -1.43
N GLY A 88 -0.87 -6.37 -0.77
CA GLY A 88 -2.22 -6.91 -0.75
C GLY A 88 -2.99 -6.68 -2.04
N SER A 89 -2.45 -5.89 -2.95
CA SER A 89 -3.03 -5.64 -4.27
C SER A 89 -2.10 -6.13 -5.38
N ARG A 90 -2.66 -6.28 -6.58
CA ARG A 90 -1.91 -6.56 -7.81
C ARG A 90 -2.36 -5.60 -8.90
N TYR A 91 -1.42 -5.23 -9.75
CA TYR A 91 -1.70 -4.48 -10.97
C TYR A 91 -1.40 -5.37 -12.16
N GLY A 92 -2.44 -5.72 -12.93
CA GLY A 92 -2.31 -6.81 -13.89
C GLY A 92 -2.05 -8.14 -13.14
N SER A 93 -1.13 -8.97 -13.62
CA SER A 93 -0.84 -10.28 -13.00
C SER A 93 0.34 -10.25 -12.04
N ASP A 94 1.37 -9.45 -12.33
CA ASP A 94 2.68 -9.62 -11.69
C ASP A 94 3.22 -8.37 -10.98
N LEU A 95 2.54 -7.23 -11.10
CA LEU A 95 3.03 -5.99 -10.52
C LEU A 95 2.35 -5.70 -9.19
N VAL A 96 3.11 -5.12 -8.28
CA VAL A 96 2.63 -4.65 -6.97
C VAL A 96 2.55 -3.14 -7.01
N PRO A 97 1.38 -2.55 -6.67
CA PRO A 97 1.29 -1.10 -6.55
C PRO A 97 2.16 -0.59 -5.41
N TYR A 98 2.65 0.64 -5.55
CA TYR A 98 3.41 1.31 -4.50
C TYR A 98 3.22 2.82 -4.55
N LEU A 99 3.41 3.46 -3.39
CA LEU A 99 3.35 4.89 -3.23
C LEU A 99 4.76 5.46 -3.08
N HIS A 100 5.06 6.50 -3.83
CA HIS A 100 6.35 7.18 -3.79
C HIS A 100 6.20 8.67 -4.09
N VAL A 101 7.31 9.39 -4.03
CA VAL A 101 7.34 10.81 -4.36
C VAL A 101 8.38 11.05 -5.45
N ASN A 102 7.95 11.75 -6.49
CA ASN A 102 8.83 12.30 -7.50
C ASN A 102 8.24 13.64 -7.95
N GLY A 103 8.59 14.72 -7.20
CA GLY A 103 7.98 16.03 -7.34
C GLY A 103 6.61 16.13 -6.68
N ARG A 104 5.85 15.04 -6.64
CA ARG A 104 4.54 14.92 -6.00
C ARG A 104 4.30 13.46 -5.61
N PRO A 105 3.32 13.19 -4.70
CA PRO A 105 2.97 11.81 -4.40
C PRO A 105 2.45 11.09 -5.64
N ARG A 106 2.88 9.85 -5.82
CA ARG A 106 2.55 9.04 -7.00
C ARG A 106 2.17 7.63 -6.60
N LEU A 107 1.16 7.09 -7.28
CA LEU A 107 0.80 5.67 -7.23
C LEU A 107 1.25 5.04 -8.54
N ASP A 108 2.09 4.03 -8.44
CA ASP A 108 2.68 3.32 -9.57
C ASP A 108 2.74 1.83 -9.26
N ALA A 109 3.35 1.03 -10.11
CA ALA A 109 3.47 -0.41 -9.88
C ALA A 109 4.84 -0.91 -10.33
N ASP A 110 5.38 -1.89 -9.59
CA ASP A 110 6.66 -2.50 -9.87
C ASP A 110 6.59 -4.01 -9.65
N TRP A 111 7.64 -4.71 -10.01
CA TRP A 111 7.73 -6.16 -9.96
C TRP A 111 7.62 -6.67 -8.52
N TYR A 112 6.76 -7.68 -8.28
CA TYR A 112 6.50 -8.17 -6.92
C TYR A 112 7.72 -8.83 -6.27
N ASP A 113 8.73 -9.16 -7.04
CA ASP A 113 9.97 -9.80 -6.56
C ASP A 113 11.16 -8.84 -6.54
N ALA A 114 10.92 -7.53 -6.54
CA ALA A 114 11.96 -6.51 -6.46
C ALA A 114 12.17 -6.05 -5.02
N ALA A 115 13.42 -6.07 -4.55
CA ALA A 115 13.82 -5.47 -3.28
C ALA A 115 14.45 -4.13 -3.54
N ILE A 116 13.84 -3.05 -3.02
CA ILE A 116 14.36 -1.69 -3.18
C ILE A 116 14.59 -1.10 -1.79
N PRO A 117 15.82 -0.58 -1.49
CA PRO A 117 16.20 -0.23 -0.12
C PRO A 117 15.26 0.72 0.62
N CYS A 118 14.70 1.71 -0.06
CA CYS A 118 13.81 2.70 0.58
C CYS A 118 12.33 2.32 0.52
N TYR A 119 11.99 1.09 0.07
CA TYR A 119 10.62 0.62 -0.04
C TYR A 119 10.32 -0.38 1.06
N GLY A 120 9.14 -0.26 1.66
CA GLY A 120 8.65 -1.21 2.65
C GLY A 120 7.18 -1.51 2.46
N SER A 121 6.79 -2.76 2.76
CA SER A 121 5.42 -3.24 2.52
C SER A 121 4.50 -2.90 3.69
N LEU A 122 3.39 -2.25 3.38
CA LEU A 122 2.29 -1.96 4.30
C LEU A 122 1.57 -3.26 4.68
N SER A 123 1.18 -3.37 5.93
CA SER A 123 0.36 -4.49 6.41
C SER A 123 -0.62 -4.04 7.47
N CYS A 124 -1.61 -4.88 7.73
CA CYS A 124 -2.52 -4.70 8.86
C CYS A 124 -2.74 -6.03 9.58
N GLY A 125 -3.20 -5.96 10.84
CA GLY A 125 -3.50 -7.13 11.64
C GLY A 125 -4.91 -7.69 11.42
N GLY A 126 -5.78 -6.93 10.77
CA GLY A 126 -7.14 -7.36 10.48
C GLY A 126 -7.96 -6.25 9.86
N ARG A 127 -9.16 -6.61 9.41
CA ARG A 127 -10.10 -5.68 8.81
C ARG A 127 -11.48 -5.89 9.44
N LEU A 128 -12.08 -4.80 9.92
CA LEU A 128 -13.38 -4.83 10.57
C LEU A 128 -14.39 -4.05 9.74
N GLY A 129 -15.35 -4.75 9.14
CA GLY A 129 -16.43 -4.11 8.40
C GLY A 129 -17.37 -3.36 9.35
N LEU A 130 -17.82 -2.19 8.90
CA LEU A 130 -18.70 -1.32 9.69
C LEU A 130 -20.18 -1.47 9.28
N GLY A 131 -20.45 -2.42 8.41
CA GLY A 131 -21.76 -2.64 7.85
C GLY A 131 -22.04 -1.79 6.60
N ALA A 132 -23.18 -1.98 6.02
CA ALA A 132 -23.58 -1.28 4.79
C ALA A 132 -23.96 0.17 5.06
#